data_e5844c4448103c0e5fcf4ceddd85375f
#
_entry.id   e5844c4448103c0e5fcf4ceddd85375f
#
_cell.length_a   1.000
_cell.length_b   1.000
_cell.length_c   1.000
_cell.angle_alpha   90.00
_cell.angle_beta   90.00
_cell.angle_gamma   90.00
#
_symmetry.space_group_name_H-M   'P 1'
#
loop_
_entity.id
_entity.type
_entity.pdbx_description
1 polymer ?
#
loop_
_entity_poly.entity_id
_entity_poly.type
_entity_poly.pdbx_seq_one_letter_code
_entity_poly.pdbx_strand_id
1 'polypeptide(L)'
;MVNFLMDLLFPQRECCICRHPGIYSTRRPWCRSCQEQLIKLQRILPICDRCGKYLCEGTGPLCQDCQTRTPPFKISRAVGPYEEPYRISTKVLKFLGRRQLAYRMGKMMAAVVKKEPRFWPIDMIIPVPSTQASIKQRGFNQTEALGQQISKELKIKMYPNLLIRVKETPSQRECSREERERNLLQAFDIRKADCIKGKNILLVDDVFTTGSTSRECARTLLDNGANQVNVITWATGKGY
;
A
#
# COMPACT_ATOMS: atom_id res chain seq x y z
N MET A 1 21.89 5.25 -9.76
CA MET A 1 22.57 5.19 -11.07
C MET A 1 22.11 4.02 -11.92
N VAL A 2 22.00 2.78 -11.39
CA VAL A 2 21.62 1.58 -12.16
C VAL A 2 20.28 1.73 -12.94
N ASN A 3 19.25 2.36 -12.38
CA ASN A 3 17.96 2.53 -13.07
C ASN A 3 18.03 3.46 -14.29
N PHE A 4 18.90 4.46 -14.29
CA PHE A 4 19.04 5.38 -15.42
C PHE A 4 19.69 4.68 -16.63
N LEU A 5 20.71 3.87 -16.38
CA LEU A 5 21.39 3.11 -17.42
C LEU A 5 20.45 2.05 -18.03
N MET A 6 19.66 1.38 -17.20
CA MET A 6 18.64 0.41 -17.66
C MET A 6 17.52 1.08 -18.47
N ASP A 7 17.06 2.26 -18.07
CA ASP A 7 16.07 3.03 -18.83
C ASP A 7 16.61 3.49 -20.20
N LEU A 8 17.93 3.74 -20.30
CA LEU A 8 18.59 4.13 -21.55
C LEU A 8 18.77 2.94 -22.49
N LEU A 9 19.20 1.79 -21.96
CA LEU A 9 19.45 0.59 -22.75
C LEU A 9 18.18 -0.17 -23.14
N PHE A 10 17.15 -0.15 -22.26
CA PHE A 10 15.90 -0.87 -22.43
C PHE A 10 14.70 0.05 -22.12
N PRO A 11 14.45 1.09 -22.92
CA PRO A 11 13.34 1.99 -22.70
C PRO A 11 12.02 1.25 -22.84
N GLN A 12 11.06 1.59 -21.96
CA GLN A 12 9.70 1.09 -22.09
C GLN A 12 9.04 1.75 -23.31
N ARG A 13 8.54 0.94 -24.25
CA ARG A 13 7.93 1.44 -25.49
C ARG A 13 6.43 1.64 -25.39
N GLU A 14 5.85 1.37 -24.23
CA GLU A 14 4.42 1.50 -23.99
C GLU A 14 4.12 2.10 -22.60
N CYS A 15 3.07 2.90 -22.52
CA CYS A 15 2.49 3.31 -21.25
C CYS A 15 2.06 2.08 -20.45
N CYS A 16 2.49 1.95 -19.20
CA CYS A 16 2.16 0.79 -18.37
C CYS A 16 0.67 0.72 -17.96
N ILE A 17 -0.11 1.77 -18.20
CA ILE A 17 -1.55 1.80 -17.88
C ILE A 17 -2.39 1.58 -19.15
N CYS A 18 -2.31 2.46 -20.14
CA CYS A 18 -3.17 2.43 -21.32
C CYS A 18 -2.53 1.80 -22.56
N ARG A 19 -1.28 1.33 -22.48
CA ARG A 19 -0.51 0.75 -23.58
C ARG A 19 -0.22 1.70 -24.75
N HIS A 20 -0.51 3.00 -24.60
CA HIS A 20 -0.17 3.97 -25.63
C HIS A 20 1.34 3.88 -25.99
N PRO A 21 1.70 3.77 -27.28
CA PRO A 21 3.10 3.70 -27.72
C PRO A 21 3.85 5.00 -27.38
N GLY A 22 5.14 4.87 -27.07
CA GLY A 22 5.98 6.00 -26.71
C GLY A 22 7.21 5.56 -25.93
N ILE A 23 8.05 6.52 -25.56
CA ILE A 23 9.23 6.27 -24.75
C ILE A 23 8.93 6.63 -23.30
N TYR A 24 9.03 5.63 -22.44
CA TYR A 24 8.75 5.74 -21.00
C TYR A 24 9.97 5.28 -20.19
N SER A 25 10.00 5.66 -18.93
CA SER A 25 11.11 5.36 -18.02
C SER A 25 10.58 5.02 -16.63
N THR A 26 11.47 4.54 -15.75
CA THR A 26 11.18 4.33 -14.33
C THR A 26 10.58 5.57 -13.65
N ARG A 27 11.01 6.77 -14.07
CA ARG A 27 10.49 8.05 -13.52
C ARG A 27 9.17 8.48 -14.16
N ARG A 28 8.90 8.06 -15.40
CA ARG A 28 7.69 8.38 -16.18
C ARG A 28 7.14 7.10 -16.81
N PRO A 29 6.56 6.17 -16.02
CA PRO A 29 6.14 4.85 -16.51
C PRO A 29 4.80 4.88 -17.26
N TRP A 30 4.10 6.00 -17.25
CA TRP A 30 2.82 6.20 -17.92
C TRP A 30 2.75 7.54 -18.67
N CYS A 31 1.83 7.63 -19.64
CA CYS A 31 1.63 8.83 -20.45
C CYS A 31 0.98 9.97 -19.63
N ARG A 32 0.98 11.17 -20.22
CA ARG A 32 0.42 12.38 -19.60
C ARG A 32 -1.06 12.22 -19.26
N SER A 33 -1.87 11.68 -20.18
CA SER A 33 -3.30 11.45 -19.94
C SER A 33 -3.56 10.52 -18.74
N CYS A 34 -2.83 9.39 -18.62
CA CYS A 34 -2.93 8.52 -17.44
C CYS A 34 -2.48 9.21 -16.14
N GLN A 35 -1.45 10.08 -16.22
CA GLN A 35 -1.02 10.87 -15.06
C GLN A 35 -2.12 11.84 -14.60
N GLU A 36 -2.75 12.53 -15.54
CA GLU A 36 -3.86 13.45 -15.26
C GLU A 36 -5.06 12.73 -14.66
N GLN A 37 -5.42 11.57 -15.19
CA GLN A 37 -6.49 10.72 -14.61
C GLN A 37 -6.16 10.26 -13.18
N LEU A 38 -4.92 9.82 -12.91
CA LEU A 38 -4.49 9.47 -11.55
C LEU A 38 -4.64 10.67 -10.61
N ILE A 39 -4.21 11.87 -11.02
CA ILE A 39 -4.31 13.09 -10.20
C ILE A 39 -5.78 13.51 -9.99
N LYS A 40 -6.60 13.43 -11.02
CA LYS A 40 -8.04 13.75 -10.93
C LYS A 40 -8.72 12.87 -9.88
N LEU A 41 -8.46 11.57 -9.92
CA LEU A 41 -9.06 10.61 -9.00
C LEU A 41 -8.55 10.72 -7.54
N GLN A 42 -7.37 11.31 -7.31
CA GLN A 42 -6.89 11.61 -5.94
C GLN A 42 -7.77 12.60 -5.19
N ARG A 43 -8.54 13.40 -5.91
CA ARG A 43 -9.37 14.47 -5.35
C ARG A 43 -10.81 14.05 -5.11
N ILE A 44 -11.15 12.77 -5.29
CA ILE A 44 -12.49 12.25 -5.02
C ILE A 44 -12.71 12.28 -3.50
N LEU A 45 -13.71 13.02 -3.10
CA LEU A 45 -14.17 13.18 -1.71
C LEU A 45 -15.68 12.88 -1.67
N PRO A 46 -16.23 12.50 -0.52
CA PRO A 46 -15.58 12.33 0.80
C PRO A 46 -14.84 11.01 0.97
N ILE A 47 -13.97 10.96 1.98
CA ILE A 47 -13.30 9.74 2.42
C ILE A 47 -13.58 9.47 3.89
N CYS A 48 -13.60 8.21 4.29
CA CYS A 48 -13.70 7.84 5.70
C CYS A 48 -12.50 8.40 6.49
N ASP A 49 -12.76 9.14 7.55
CA ASP A 49 -11.74 9.78 8.37
C ASP A 49 -10.75 8.79 8.99
N ARG A 50 -11.21 7.57 9.26
CA ARG A 50 -10.40 6.51 9.87
C ARG A 50 -9.65 5.67 8.83
N CYS A 51 -10.38 5.00 7.94
CA CYS A 51 -9.76 4.01 7.04
C CYS A 51 -9.47 4.54 5.62
N GLY A 52 -9.87 5.77 5.28
CA GLY A 52 -9.59 6.39 4.00
C GLY A 52 -10.35 5.81 2.80
N LYS A 53 -11.33 4.90 3.01
CA LYS A 53 -12.20 4.43 1.93
C LYS A 53 -13.05 5.57 1.39
N TYR A 54 -13.31 5.57 0.09
CA TYR A 54 -14.21 6.54 -0.54
C TYR A 54 -15.65 6.30 -0.08
N LEU A 55 -16.33 7.38 0.29
CA LEU A 55 -17.70 7.36 0.77
C LEU A 55 -18.67 7.87 -0.33
N CYS A 56 -19.92 7.42 -0.27
CA CYS A 56 -20.98 8.04 -1.04
C CYS A 56 -21.35 9.40 -0.43
N GLU A 57 -21.89 10.30 -1.24
CA GLU A 57 -22.43 11.57 -0.75
C GLU A 57 -23.53 11.32 0.31
N GLY A 58 -23.55 12.16 1.34
CA GLY A 58 -24.49 12.01 2.46
C GLY A 58 -24.08 10.98 3.53
N THR A 59 -23.00 10.21 3.30
CA THR A 59 -22.42 9.37 4.34
C THR A 59 -21.70 10.27 5.36
N GLY A 60 -21.85 10.01 6.64
CA GLY A 60 -21.11 10.75 7.68
C GLY A 60 -19.59 10.58 7.57
N PRO A 61 -18.79 11.06 8.53
CA PRO A 61 -17.34 11.07 8.46
C PRO A 61 -16.71 9.67 8.49
N LEU A 62 -17.45 8.63 8.89
CA LEU A 62 -16.97 7.26 8.98
C LEU A 62 -17.82 6.33 8.10
N CYS A 63 -17.16 5.39 7.41
CA CYS A 63 -17.86 4.29 6.74
C CYS A 63 -18.46 3.31 7.77
N GLN A 64 -19.48 2.56 7.37
CA GLN A 64 -20.17 1.58 8.22
C GLN A 64 -19.20 0.61 8.92
N ASP A 65 -18.17 0.13 8.21
CA ASP A 65 -17.14 -0.73 8.81
C ASP A 65 -16.40 -0.10 9.99
N CYS A 66 -16.12 1.22 9.92
CA CYS A 66 -15.42 1.93 10.99
C CYS A 66 -16.36 2.38 12.11
N GLN A 67 -17.64 2.51 11.84
CA GLN A 67 -18.67 2.75 12.86
C GLN A 67 -18.90 1.49 13.69
N THR A 68 -19.07 0.33 13.03
CA THR A 68 -19.37 -0.93 13.71
C THR A 68 -18.13 -1.53 14.39
N ARG A 69 -16.95 -1.39 13.79
CA ARG A 69 -15.70 -1.99 14.32
C ARG A 69 -14.51 -1.06 14.07
N THR A 70 -14.14 -0.33 15.09
CA THR A 70 -12.94 0.52 15.08
C THR A 70 -11.68 -0.29 14.70
N PRO A 71 -10.94 0.10 13.65
CA PRO A 71 -9.68 -0.57 13.32
C PRO A 71 -8.60 -0.29 14.37
N PRO A 72 -7.64 -1.22 14.58
CA PRO A 72 -6.55 -1.04 15.54
C PRO A 72 -5.54 0.06 15.12
N PHE A 73 -5.39 0.33 13.83
CA PHE A 73 -4.56 1.45 13.36
C PHE A 73 -5.25 2.81 13.58
N LYS A 74 -4.47 3.87 13.76
CA LYS A 74 -4.99 5.22 13.98
C LYS A 74 -5.70 5.76 12.74
N ILE A 75 -5.00 5.75 11.59
CA ILE A 75 -5.57 6.13 10.29
C ILE A 75 -4.99 5.28 9.17
N SER A 76 -5.77 5.17 8.08
CA SER A 76 -5.26 4.70 6.79
C SER A 76 -5.58 5.73 5.71
N ARG A 77 -4.65 5.89 4.76
CA ARG A 77 -4.82 6.72 3.56
C ARG A 77 -4.36 5.97 2.33
N ALA A 78 -4.96 6.31 1.20
CA ALA A 78 -4.56 5.80 -0.11
C ALA A 78 -4.24 6.95 -1.06
N VAL A 79 -3.49 6.66 -2.12
CA VAL A 79 -3.24 7.64 -3.18
C VAL A 79 -4.49 7.84 -4.02
N GLY A 80 -5.29 6.80 -4.26
CA GLY A 80 -6.52 6.91 -5.03
C GLY A 80 -7.48 5.71 -4.87
N PRO A 81 -8.61 5.69 -5.60
CA PRO A 81 -9.59 4.60 -5.57
C PRO A 81 -9.05 3.35 -6.26
N TYR A 82 -9.51 2.16 -5.84
CA TYR A 82 -9.19 0.90 -6.52
C TYR A 82 -10.03 0.72 -7.79
N GLU A 83 -9.96 1.73 -8.66
CA GLU A 83 -10.58 1.79 -9.98
C GLU A 83 -9.50 2.04 -11.04
N GLU A 84 -9.84 2.05 -12.30
CA GLU A 84 -8.87 2.42 -13.35
C GLU A 84 -8.57 3.92 -13.27
N PRO A 85 -7.32 4.31 -13.36
CA PRO A 85 -6.08 3.56 -13.72
C PRO A 85 -5.32 2.93 -12.55
N TYR A 86 -5.72 3.13 -11.28
CA TYR A 86 -5.03 2.59 -10.08
C TYR A 86 -5.03 1.07 -10.06
N ARG A 87 -6.16 0.43 -10.42
CA ARG A 87 -6.29 -1.02 -10.51
C ARG A 87 -5.32 -1.62 -11.53
N ILE A 88 -5.18 -0.98 -12.71
CA ILE A 88 -4.26 -1.44 -13.75
C ILE A 88 -2.82 -1.35 -13.27
N SER A 89 -2.39 -0.19 -12.71
CA SER A 89 -1.03 -0.03 -12.20
C SER A 89 -0.69 -1.02 -11.10
N THR A 90 -1.64 -1.37 -10.22
CA THR A 90 -1.47 -2.43 -9.22
C THR A 90 -1.26 -3.80 -9.89
N LYS A 91 -2.05 -4.14 -10.91
CA LYS A 91 -1.90 -5.39 -11.66
C LYS A 91 -0.55 -5.46 -12.37
N VAL A 92 -0.12 -4.37 -13.01
CA VAL A 92 1.17 -4.29 -13.70
C VAL A 92 2.33 -4.50 -12.71
N LEU A 93 2.29 -3.85 -11.55
CA LEU A 93 3.28 -4.06 -10.50
C LEU A 93 3.32 -5.52 -10.02
N LYS A 94 2.16 -6.11 -9.76
CA LYS A 94 2.04 -7.48 -9.19
C LYS A 94 2.36 -8.60 -10.17
N PHE A 95 1.90 -8.49 -11.42
CA PHE A 95 1.83 -9.66 -12.32
C PHE A 95 2.73 -9.53 -13.55
N LEU A 96 3.10 -8.33 -13.95
CA LEU A 96 4.03 -8.12 -15.04
C LEU A 96 5.47 -7.87 -14.56
N GLY A 97 5.73 -8.03 -13.25
CA GLY A 97 7.06 -7.93 -12.67
C GLY A 97 7.73 -6.57 -12.84
N ARG A 98 6.97 -5.53 -13.22
CA ARG A 98 7.53 -4.18 -13.47
C ARG A 98 7.85 -3.47 -12.15
N ARG A 99 8.85 -3.98 -11.43
CA ARG A 99 9.32 -3.45 -10.14
C ARG A 99 9.63 -1.95 -10.19
N GLN A 100 10.08 -1.44 -11.35
CA GLN A 100 10.38 -0.02 -11.54
C GLN A 100 9.17 0.88 -11.30
N LEU A 101 7.93 0.36 -11.49
CA LEU A 101 6.70 1.10 -11.24
C LEU A 101 6.58 1.54 -9.77
N ALA A 102 7.14 0.75 -8.84
CA ALA A 102 7.16 1.08 -7.43
C ALA A 102 7.88 2.42 -7.13
N TYR A 103 8.82 2.84 -7.96
CA TYR A 103 9.48 4.14 -7.82
C TYR A 103 8.46 5.30 -7.89
N ARG A 104 7.64 5.35 -8.95
CA ARG A 104 6.68 6.43 -9.14
C ARG A 104 5.51 6.33 -8.17
N MET A 105 5.00 5.11 -7.95
CA MET A 105 3.93 4.84 -6.98
C MET A 105 4.36 5.23 -5.56
N GLY A 106 5.53 4.79 -5.12
CA GLY A 106 6.07 5.09 -3.79
C GLY A 106 6.28 6.60 -3.55
N LYS A 107 6.70 7.36 -4.58
CA LYS A 107 6.77 8.83 -4.50
C LYS A 107 5.40 9.46 -4.27
N MET A 108 4.37 9.01 -4.97
CA MET A 108 3.01 9.50 -4.79
C MET A 108 2.46 9.14 -3.40
N MET A 109 2.73 7.92 -2.92
CA MET A 109 2.38 7.51 -1.55
C MET A 109 3.07 8.38 -0.50
N ALA A 110 4.38 8.62 -0.64
CA ALA A 110 5.12 9.50 0.26
C ALA A 110 4.58 10.94 0.27
N ALA A 111 4.10 11.44 -0.87
CA ALA A 111 3.47 12.76 -0.95
C ALA A 111 2.15 12.83 -0.16
N VAL A 112 1.36 11.74 -0.14
CA VAL A 112 0.16 11.64 0.72
C VAL A 112 0.56 11.65 2.20
N VAL A 113 1.58 10.89 2.59
CA VAL A 113 2.06 10.85 3.98
C VAL A 113 2.53 12.24 4.44
N LYS A 114 3.28 12.97 3.61
CA LYS A 114 3.76 14.33 3.93
C LYS A 114 2.61 15.33 4.14
N LYS A 115 1.50 15.16 3.44
CA LYS A 115 0.33 16.07 3.49
C LYS A 115 -0.65 15.76 4.62
N GLU A 116 -0.60 14.59 5.22
CA GLU A 116 -1.51 14.17 6.29
C GLU A 116 -0.83 14.27 7.66
N PRO A 117 -1.10 15.33 8.45
CA PRO A 117 -0.41 15.54 9.73
C PRO A 117 -0.59 14.42 10.74
N ARG A 118 -1.72 13.71 10.69
CA ARG A 118 -2.05 12.62 11.64
C ARG A 118 -1.14 11.40 11.50
N PHE A 119 -0.36 11.29 10.41
CA PHE A 119 0.66 10.24 10.29
C PHE A 119 1.83 10.45 11.25
N TRP A 120 2.11 11.69 11.60
CA TRP A 120 3.30 12.05 12.37
C TRP A 120 3.10 11.97 13.89
N PRO A 121 4.16 11.67 14.67
CA PRO A 121 5.50 11.27 14.20
C PRO A 121 5.55 9.85 13.65
N ILE A 122 6.55 9.55 12.81
CA ILE A 122 6.82 8.21 12.25
C ILE A 122 8.26 7.83 12.60
N ASP A 123 8.45 6.75 13.35
CA ASP A 123 9.78 6.25 13.74
C ASP A 123 10.33 5.24 12.75
N MET A 124 9.46 4.43 12.13
CA MET A 124 9.86 3.38 11.21
C MET A 124 8.80 3.04 10.18
N ILE A 125 9.26 2.47 9.08
CA ILE A 125 8.40 1.97 7.98
C ILE A 125 8.49 0.45 7.96
N ILE A 126 7.33 -0.21 7.93
CA ILE A 126 7.23 -1.67 7.83
C ILE A 126 6.34 -2.02 6.62
N PRO A 127 6.84 -2.76 5.62
CA PRO A 127 6.01 -3.26 4.53
C PRO A 127 5.22 -4.49 4.99
N VAL A 128 3.98 -4.62 4.51
CA VAL A 128 3.18 -5.83 4.71
C VAL A 128 3.86 -7.01 4.01
N PRO A 129 4.13 -8.12 4.70
CA PRO A 129 4.79 -9.28 4.10
C PRO A 129 3.85 -10.01 3.13
N SER A 130 4.38 -10.35 1.95
CA SER A 130 3.72 -11.23 0.99
C SER A 130 3.90 -12.70 1.34
N THR A 131 3.03 -13.59 0.80
CA THR A 131 3.25 -15.05 0.90
C THR A 131 4.49 -15.47 0.11
N GLN A 132 5.16 -16.56 0.52
CA GLN A 132 6.32 -17.10 -0.18
C GLN A 132 5.96 -17.50 -1.62
N ALA A 133 4.77 -18.09 -1.82
CA ALA A 133 4.26 -18.43 -3.14
C ALA A 133 4.16 -17.18 -4.04
N SER A 134 3.64 -16.06 -3.51
CA SER A 134 3.55 -14.80 -4.25
C SER A 134 4.93 -14.23 -4.59
N ILE A 135 5.90 -14.33 -3.68
CA ILE A 135 7.28 -13.86 -3.91
C ILE A 135 7.95 -14.73 -4.99
N LYS A 136 7.80 -16.06 -4.93
CA LYS A 136 8.34 -16.96 -5.97
C LYS A 136 7.76 -16.65 -7.35
N GLN A 137 6.44 -16.41 -7.43
CA GLN A 137 5.76 -16.10 -8.69
C GLN A 137 6.18 -14.74 -9.28
N ARG A 138 6.41 -13.72 -8.43
CA ARG A 138 6.66 -12.33 -8.84
C ARG A 138 8.14 -11.96 -8.89
N GLY A 139 9.00 -12.71 -8.21
CA GLY A 139 10.41 -12.41 -8.04
C GLY A 139 10.73 -11.34 -6.99
N PHE A 140 9.70 -10.72 -6.35
CA PHE A 140 9.89 -9.68 -5.32
C PHE A 140 8.64 -9.46 -4.48
N ASN A 141 8.82 -8.80 -3.32
CA ASN A 141 7.71 -8.27 -2.52
C ASN A 141 7.36 -6.84 -2.98
N GLN A 142 6.15 -6.64 -3.51
CA GLN A 142 5.72 -5.33 -4.03
C GLN A 142 5.63 -4.25 -2.95
N THR A 143 5.17 -4.59 -1.74
CA THR A 143 5.07 -3.64 -0.62
C THR A 143 6.43 -3.20 -0.12
N GLU A 144 7.42 -4.07 -0.17
CA GLU A 144 8.82 -3.74 0.11
C GLU A 144 9.38 -2.77 -0.94
N ALA A 145 9.13 -3.01 -2.22
CA ALA A 145 9.58 -2.11 -3.28
C ALA A 145 8.94 -0.70 -3.15
N LEU A 146 7.66 -0.62 -2.78
CA LEU A 146 6.97 0.64 -2.46
C LEU A 146 7.57 1.29 -1.20
N GLY A 147 7.74 0.52 -0.12
CA GLY A 147 8.30 0.98 1.14
C GLY A 147 9.73 1.52 1.02
N GLN A 148 10.58 0.90 0.19
CA GLN A 148 11.93 1.39 -0.09
C GLN A 148 11.91 2.80 -0.69
N GLN A 149 10.98 3.07 -1.59
CA GLN A 149 10.86 4.41 -2.17
C GLN A 149 10.30 5.41 -1.17
N ILE A 150 9.28 5.02 -0.39
CA ILE A 150 8.71 5.87 0.68
C ILE A 150 9.81 6.21 1.71
N SER A 151 10.61 5.23 2.12
CA SER A 151 11.75 5.40 3.03
C SER A 151 12.73 6.47 2.54
N LYS A 152 13.09 6.43 1.25
CA LYS A 152 13.96 7.44 0.62
C LYS A 152 13.35 8.85 0.63
N GLU A 153 12.07 8.95 0.29
CA GLU A 153 11.36 10.25 0.20
C GLU A 153 11.11 10.89 1.58
N LEU A 154 10.87 10.08 2.62
CA LEU A 154 10.61 10.56 3.98
C LEU A 154 11.88 10.62 4.84
N LYS A 155 12.98 10.01 4.39
CA LYS A 155 14.23 9.83 5.16
C LYS A 155 14.02 9.05 6.47
N ILE A 156 13.08 8.08 6.46
CA ILE A 156 12.75 7.21 7.59
C ILE A 156 13.17 5.79 7.24
N LYS A 157 13.82 5.10 8.18
CA LYS A 157 14.34 3.75 7.98
C LYS A 157 13.21 2.74 7.80
N MET A 158 13.34 1.87 6.80
CA MET A 158 12.45 0.74 6.56
C MET A 158 13.03 -0.55 7.13
N TYR A 159 12.15 -1.39 7.68
CA TYR A 159 12.48 -2.68 8.30
C TYR A 159 11.66 -3.81 7.65
N PRO A 160 12.14 -4.37 6.52
CA PRO A 160 11.34 -5.31 5.70
C PRO A 160 11.11 -6.66 6.34
N ASN A 161 11.97 -7.06 7.30
CA ASN A 161 11.96 -8.40 7.90
C ASN A 161 11.48 -8.43 9.36
N LEU A 162 10.97 -7.31 9.90
CA LEU A 162 10.45 -7.28 11.27
C LEU A 162 9.08 -7.96 11.37
N LEU A 163 8.14 -7.56 10.54
CA LEU A 163 6.85 -8.23 10.42
C LEU A 163 6.99 -9.37 9.42
N ILE A 164 6.64 -10.57 9.82
CA ILE A 164 6.72 -11.77 8.99
C ILE A 164 5.35 -12.43 8.86
N ARG A 165 5.14 -13.13 7.75
CA ARG A 165 3.96 -13.95 7.56
C ARG A 165 4.27 -15.40 7.92
N VAL A 166 3.55 -15.94 8.90
CA VAL A 166 3.77 -17.28 9.45
C VAL A 166 2.78 -18.32 8.94
N LYS A 167 1.63 -17.88 8.38
CA LYS A 167 0.65 -18.78 7.74
C LYS A 167 0.58 -18.51 6.24
N GLU A 168 0.74 -19.56 5.45
CA GLU A 168 0.37 -19.55 4.04
C GLU A 168 -1.16 -19.63 3.95
N THR A 169 -1.79 -18.56 3.42
CA THR A 169 -3.23 -18.52 3.23
C THR A 169 -3.54 -18.56 1.74
N PRO A 170 -4.68 -19.15 1.32
CA PRO A 170 -5.12 -19.14 -0.07
C PRO A 170 -5.15 -17.72 -0.66
N SER A 171 -5.11 -17.62 -1.99
CA SER A 171 -5.25 -16.34 -2.66
C SER A 171 -6.56 -15.69 -2.23
N GLN A 172 -6.49 -14.49 -1.67
CA GLN A 172 -7.67 -13.76 -1.13
C GLN A 172 -8.61 -13.19 -2.20
N ARG A 173 -8.37 -13.51 -3.49
CA ARG A 173 -9.15 -12.94 -4.60
C ARG A 173 -10.58 -13.47 -4.64
N GLU A 174 -10.77 -14.73 -4.26
CA GLU A 174 -12.05 -15.46 -4.35
C GLU A 174 -12.72 -15.65 -2.98
N CYS A 175 -12.09 -15.16 -1.91
CA CYS A 175 -12.61 -15.29 -0.55
C CYS A 175 -13.61 -14.19 -0.21
N SER A 176 -14.68 -14.54 0.52
CA SER A 176 -15.56 -13.59 1.18
C SER A 176 -14.79 -12.75 2.21
N ARG A 177 -15.46 -11.72 2.75
CA ARG A 177 -14.84 -10.88 3.80
C ARG A 177 -14.52 -11.69 5.06
N GLU A 178 -15.47 -12.50 5.51
CA GLU A 178 -15.38 -13.33 6.71
C GLU A 178 -14.28 -14.39 6.55
N GLU A 179 -14.16 -14.99 5.37
CA GLU A 179 -13.09 -15.92 5.05
C GLU A 179 -11.71 -15.24 5.06
N ARG A 180 -11.60 -14.01 4.52
CA ARG A 180 -10.37 -13.23 4.59
C ARG A 180 -9.96 -12.93 6.04
N GLU A 181 -10.91 -12.55 6.88
CA GLU A 181 -10.65 -12.29 8.30
C GLU A 181 -10.18 -13.57 9.01
N ARG A 182 -10.89 -14.69 8.84
CA ARG A 182 -10.50 -15.99 9.43
C ARG A 182 -9.14 -16.48 8.95
N ASN A 183 -8.87 -16.39 7.65
CA ASN A 183 -7.61 -16.82 7.04
C ASN A 183 -6.42 -15.99 7.52
N LEU A 184 -6.63 -14.73 7.91
CA LEU A 184 -5.58 -13.83 8.37
C LEU A 184 -5.37 -13.82 9.87
N LEU A 185 -6.28 -14.41 10.66
CA LEU A 185 -6.10 -14.52 12.11
C LEU A 185 -4.77 -15.21 12.43
N GLN A 186 -3.91 -14.48 13.19
CA GLN A 186 -2.57 -14.96 13.57
C GLN A 186 -1.68 -15.35 12.36
N ALA A 187 -1.88 -14.70 11.21
CA ALA A 187 -1.07 -14.96 10.03
C ALA A 187 0.27 -14.21 10.05
N PHE A 188 0.45 -13.29 10.99
CA PHE A 188 1.64 -12.45 11.11
C PHE A 188 2.28 -12.58 12.48
N ASP A 189 3.60 -12.37 12.53
CA ASP A 189 4.40 -12.39 13.75
C ASP A 189 5.56 -11.38 13.65
N ILE A 190 6.22 -11.09 14.77
CA ILE A 190 7.31 -10.14 14.87
C ILE A 190 8.63 -10.85 15.22
N ARG A 191 9.65 -10.68 14.38
CA ARG A 191 10.95 -11.34 14.63
C ARG A 191 11.75 -10.75 15.80
N LYS A 192 11.61 -9.46 16.08
CA LYS A 192 12.38 -8.75 17.12
C LYS A 192 11.46 -7.72 17.78
N ALA A 193 10.61 -8.16 18.69
CA ALA A 193 9.60 -7.32 19.35
C ALA A 193 10.19 -6.08 20.06
N ASP A 194 11.38 -6.21 20.66
CA ASP A 194 12.02 -5.09 21.34
C ASP A 194 12.31 -3.90 20.41
N CYS A 195 12.51 -4.13 19.12
CA CYS A 195 12.77 -3.06 18.15
C CYS A 195 11.57 -2.14 17.91
N ILE A 196 10.34 -2.61 18.17
CA ILE A 196 9.11 -1.86 17.89
C ILE A 196 8.45 -1.27 19.14
N LYS A 197 8.93 -1.60 20.34
CA LYS A 197 8.37 -1.08 21.60
C LYS A 197 8.37 0.43 21.62
N GLY A 198 7.19 1.02 21.87
CA GLY A 198 6.97 2.45 21.91
C GLY A 198 7.10 3.20 20.59
N LYS A 199 7.24 2.50 19.43
CA LYS A 199 7.45 3.12 18.12
C LYS A 199 6.15 3.44 17.40
N ASN A 200 6.17 4.54 16.65
CA ASN A 200 5.10 4.92 15.72
C ASN A 200 5.44 4.37 14.34
N ILE A 201 4.61 3.48 13.84
CA ILE A 201 4.89 2.66 12.66
C ILE A 201 4.03 3.13 11.48
N LEU A 202 4.68 3.33 10.32
CA LEU A 202 4.00 3.44 9.04
C LEU A 202 4.00 2.08 8.35
N LEU A 203 2.85 1.42 8.33
CA LEU A 203 2.62 0.18 7.60
C LEU A 203 2.34 0.49 6.12
N VAL A 204 3.03 -0.19 5.20
CA VAL A 204 2.91 0.02 3.76
C VAL A 204 2.28 -1.21 3.11
N ASP A 205 1.15 -1.01 2.42
CA ASP A 205 0.50 -2.04 1.59
C ASP A 205 0.20 -1.49 0.19
N ASP A 206 -0.20 -2.35 -0.74
CA ASP A 206 -0.56 -1.91 -2.09
C ASP A 206 -2.04 -1.56 -2.23
N VAL A 207 -2.96 -2.33 -1.65
CA VAL A 207 -4.41 -2.10 -1.76
C VAL A 207 -5.13 -2.35 -0.43
N PHE A 208 -5.93 -1.39 -0.04
CA PHE A 208 -6.84 -1.49 1.09
C PHE A 208 -8.26 -1.79 0.58
N THR A 209 -8.70 -3.04 0.65
CA THR A 209 -10.08 -3.44 0.27
C THR A 209 -10.99 -3.55 1.49
N THR A 210 -11.04 -4.70 2.15
CA THR A 210 -11.74 -4.90 3.43
C THR A 210 -10.97 -4.34 4.62
N GLY A 211 -9.65 -4.17 4.45
CA GLY A 211 -8.73 -3.79 5.50
C GLY A 211 -8.31 -4.94 6.41
N SER A 212 -8.73 -6.18 6.14
CA SER A 212 -8.42 -7.34 7.01
C SER A 212 -6.91 -7.53 7.19
N THR A 213 -6.12 -7.44 6.12
CA THR A 213 -4.64 -7.53 6.18
C THR A 213 -4.06 -6.42 7.05
N SER A 214 -4.42 -5.16 6.78
CA SER A 214 -3.90 -4.01 7.54
C SER A 214 -4.33 -4.05 9.01
N ARG A 215 -5.56 -4.53 9.30
CA ARG A 215 -6.06 -4.71 10.67
C ARG A 215 -5.25 -5.76 11.41
N GLU A 216 -5.00 -6.91 10.81
CA GLU A 216 -4.25 -7.99 11.48
C GLU A 216 -2.78 -7.63 11.66
N CYS A 217 -2.12 -7.03 10.64
CA CYS A 217 -0.76 -6.52 10.78
C CYS A 217 -0.66 -5.46 11.89
N ALA A 218 -1.61 -4.52 11.94
CA ALA A 218 -1.62 -3.47 12.96
C ALA A 218 -1.85 -4.05 14.36
N ARG A 219 -2.76 -5.03 14.51
CA ARG A 219 -2.97 -5.74 15.78
C ARG A 219 -1.69 -6.40 16.24
N THR A 220 -1.06 -7.22 15.37
CA THR A 220 0.19 -7.90 15.68
C THR A 220 1.28 -6.92 16.14
N LEU A 221 1.41 -5.76 15.48
CA LEU A 221 2.39 -4.75 15.86
C LEU A 221 2.07 -4.11 17.23
N LEU A 222 0.82 -3.77 17.50
CA LEU A 222 0.39 -3.17 18.76
C LEU A 222 0.49 -4.15 19.93
N ASP A 223 0.07 -5.41 19.75
CA ASP A 223 0.15 -6.47 20.75
C ASP A 223 1.62 -6.77 21.13
N ASN A 224 2.57 -6.49 20.24
CA ASN A 224 4.01 -6.60 20.49
C ASN A 224 4.66 -5.25 20.94
N GLY A 225 3.86 -4.27 21.36
CA GLY A 225 4.33 -3.07 22.05
C GLY A 225 4.58 -1.84 21.17
N ALA A 226 4.16 -1.81 19.91
CA ALA A 226 4.16 -0.57 19.13
C ALA A 226 3.24 0.46 19.79
N ASN A 227 3.63 1.74 19.76
CA ASN A 227 2.80 2.82 20.29
C ASN A 227 1.61 3.15 19.38
N GLN A 228 1.87 3.25 18.08
CA GLN A 228 0.87 3.63 17.09
C GLN A 228 1.19 2.98 15.73
N VAL A 229 0.14 2.58 15.02
CA VAL A 229 0.25 2.12 13.63
C VAL A 229 -0.62 2.99 12.73
N ASN A 230 -0.04 3.50 11.68
CA ASN A 230 -0.71 4.15 10.57
C ASN A 230 -0.52 3.33 9.28
N VAL A 231 -1.44 3.45 8.33
CA VAL A 231 -1.41 2.66 7.09
C VAL A 231 -1.39 3.56 5.86
N ILE A 232 -0.48 3.31 4.95
CA ILE A 232 -0.46 3.95 3.62
C ILE A 232 -0.58 2.89 2.53
N THR A 233 -1.48 3.12 1.56
CA THR A 233 -1.67 2.23 0.42
C THR A 233 -1.66 2.98 -0.90
N TRP A 234 -1.43 2.26 -1.99
CA TRP A 234 -1.56 2.85 -3.32
C TRP A 234 -3.01 3.08 -3.70
N ALA A 235 -3.89 2.12 -3.38
CA ALA A 235 -5.30 2.24 -3.71
C ALA A 235 -6.21 1.73 -2.59
N THR A 236 -7.44 2.24 -2.54
CA THR A 236 -8.47 1.82 -1.57
C THR A 236 -9.81 1.57 -2.23
N GLY A 237 -10.59 0.63 -1.67
CA GLY A 237 -11.95 0.34 -2.08
C GLY A 237 -12.95 1.40 -1.63
N LYS A 238 -14.23 1.21 -2.02
CA LYS A 238 -15.36 2.01 -1.53
C LYS A 238 -15.73 1.59 -0.10
N GLY A 239 -16.18 2.55 0.70
CA GLY A 239 -16.84 2.36 1.99
C GLY A 239 -18.34 2.52 1.80
N TYR A 240 -19.10 1.72 2.48
CA TYR A 240 -20.56 1.82 2.58
C TYR A 240 -20.95 2.29 3.96
#